data_0ec8016d4b0449ca2c1a8077562fccaf
#
_entry.id   0ec8016d4b0449ca2c1a8077562fccaf
#
_cell.length_a   1.000
_cell.length_b   1.000
_cell.length_c   1.000
_cell.angle_alpha   90.00
_cell.angle_beta   90.00
_cell.angle_gamma   90.00
#
_symmetry.space_group_name_H-M   'P 1'
#
loop_
_entity.id
_entity.type
_entity.pdbx_description
1 polymer ?
#
loop_
_entity_poly.entity_id
_entity_poly.type
_entity_poly.pdbx_seq_one_letter_code
_entity_poly.pdbx_strand_id
1 'polypeptide(L)'
;MIVATSERLRFRQAEEADLKYIMAVEHEPVDAQFVIPYDIDVHRAMLNGDNTKHFVVETHEGEPVGFVIVSGLENPYGELEFMRIMVAKQGMGYGKETVRLLLKWGFETKKAHRAWLDCKPHNTRALHVYESAGFVREGLIRETIQAEDGTYEDLVILGILDREYFAQSVPTA
;
A
#
# COMPACT_ATOMS: atom_id res chain seq x y z
N MET A 1 -12.97 -2.92 12.82
CA MET A 1 -12.08 -2.43 13.90
C MET A 1 -11.10 -1.42 13.32
N ILE A 2 -10.99 -0.22 13.94
CA ILE A 2 -10.01 0.80 13.54
C ILE A 2 -8.63 0.39 14.08
N VAL A 3 -7.60 0.46 13.23
CA VAL A 3 -6.24 0.01 13.55
C VAL A 3 -5.19 1.14 13.51
N ALA A 4 -5.47 2.22 12.81
CA ALA A 4 -4.62 3.41 12.74
C ALA A 4 -5.42 4.64 12.34
N THR A 5 -4.94 5.82 12.76
CA THR A 5 -5.57 7.11 12.44
C THR A 5 -4.52 8.17 12.12
N SER A 6 -4.86 9.08 11.21
CA SER A 6 -4.12 10.29 10.88
C SER A 6 -5.02 11.52 11.03
N GLU A 7 -4.63 12.66 10.47
CA GLU A 7 -5.41 13.90 10.56
C GLU A 7 -6.80 13.80 9.93
N ARG A 8 -6.90 13.17 8.73
CA ARG A 8 -8.14 13.10 7.96
C ARG A 8 -8.61 11.67 7.70
N LEU A 9 -7.72 10.68 7.87
CA LEU A 9 -7.96 9.30 7.47
C LEU A 9 -7.81 8.34 8.65
N ARG A 10 -8.47 7.19 8.50
CA ARG A 10 -8.29 6.04 9.38
C ARG A 10 -8.23 4.74 8.59
N PHE A 11 -7.53 3.76 9.11
CA PHE A 11 -7.56 2.39 8.61
C PHE A 11 -8.54 1.57 9.44
N ARG A 12 -9.52 1.02 8.77
CA ARG A 12 -10.41 0.01 9.31
C ARG A 12 -10.05 -1.35 8.71
N GLN A 13 -9.92 -2.37 9.56
CA GLN A 13 -9.73 -3.73 9.07
C GLN A 13 -10.92 -4.09 8.17
N ALA A 14 -10.61 -4.59 6.96
CA ALA A 14 -11.61 -4.99 6.00
C ALA A 14 -12.30 -6.30 6.41
N GLU A 15 -13.53 -6.45 5.98
CA GLU A 15 -14.38 -7.63 6.17
C GLU A 15 -14.87 -8.12 4.81
N GLU A 16 -15.48 -9.30 4.77
CA GLU A 16 -16.02 -9.90 3.53
C GLU A 16 -16.92 -8.93 2.75
N ALA A 17 -17.74 -8.15 3.48
CA ALA A 17 -18.63 -7.16 2.88
C ALA A 17 -17.90 -6.04 2.12
N ASP A 18 -16.64 -5.76 2.46
CA ASP A 18 -15.82 -4.73 1.81
C ASP A 18 -15.26 -5.19 0.45
N LEU A 19 -15.23 -6.48 0.17
CA LEU A 19 -14.64 -7.01 -1.06
C LEU A 19 -15.30 -6.42 -2.32
N LYS A 20 -16.59 -6.15 -2.27
CA LYS A 20 -17.28 -5.49 -3.39
C LYS A 20 -16.71 -4.09 -3.67
N TYR A 21 -16.43 -3.32 -2.63
CA TYR A 21 -15.80 -2.01 -2.75
C TYR A 21 -14.36 -2.11 -3.24
N ILE A 22 -13.58 -3.01 -2.67
CA ILE A 22 -12.18 -3.26 -3.04
C ILE A 22 -12.06 -3.62 -4.52
N MET A 23 -12.90 -4.56 -4.98
CA MET A 23 -12.96 -4.96 -6.38
C MET A 23 -13.32 -3.79 -7.31
N ALA A 24 -14.28 -2.96 -6.91
CA ALA A 24 -14.68 -1.79 -7.69
C ALA A 24 -13.53 -0.77 -7.83
N VAL A 25 -12.81 -0.48 -6.75
CA VAL A 25 -11.66 0.44 -6.76
C VAL A 25 -10.52 -0.12 -7.62
N GLU A 26 -10.25 -1.41 -7.54
CA GLU A 26 -9.15 -2.05 -8.27
C GLU A 26 -9.37 -2.05 -9.81
N HIS A 27 -10.63 -2.03 -10.24
CA HIS A 27 -11.02 -1.98 -11.65
C HIS A 27 -11.25 -0.57 -12.19
N GLU A 28 -11.03 0.47 -11.38
CA GLU A 28 -11.13 1.85 -11.85
C GLU A 28 -10.11 2.11 -12.98
N PRO A 29 -10.53 2.64 -14.15
CA PRO A 29 -9.68 2.73 -15.35
C PRO A 29 -8.39 3.52 -15.15
N VAL A 30 -8.39 4.52 -14.28
CA VAL A 30 -7.22 5.36 -14.03
C VAL A 30 -6.10 4.59 -13.35
N ASP A 31 -6.44 3.66 -12.48
CA ASP A 31 -5.48 2.90 -11.68
C ASP A 31 -5.23 1.49 -12.24
N ALA A 32 -6.18 0.93 -13.00
CA ALA A 32 -6.07 -0.41 -13.60
C ALA A 32 -4.85 -0.58 -14.53
N GLN A 33 -4.35 0.51 -15.14
CA GLN A 33 -3.14 0.47 -15.94
C GLN A 33 -1.86 0.20 -15.11
N PHE A 34 -1.90 0.44 -13.80
CA PHE A 34 -0.73 0.32 -12.91
C PHE A 34 -0.75 -0.93 -12.05
N VAL A 35 -1.87 -1.64 -11.97
CA VAL A 35 -2.05 -2.84 -11.15
C VAL A 35 -2.67 -3.96 -11.98
N ILE A 36 -2.37 -5.20 -11.63
CA ILE A 36 -3.07 -6.37 -12.13
C ILE A 36 -4.14 -6.69 -11.08
N PRO A 37 -5.44 -6.57 -11.40
CA PRO A 37 -6.51 -6.86 -10.45
C PRO A 37 -6.47 -8.31 -10.01
N TYR A 38 -6.79 -8.55 -8.74
CA TYR A 38 -6.98 -9.92 -8.24
C TYR A 38 -8.44 -10.35 -8.39
N ASP A 39 -8.64 -11.64 -8.59
CA ASP A 39 -9.97 -12.24 -8.48
C ASP A 39 -10.48 -12.18 -7.04
N ILE A 40 -11.81 -12.17 -6.87
CA ILE A 40 -12.44 -12.11 -5.55
C ILE A 40 -12.02 -13.26 -4.62
N ASP A 41 -11.78 -14.44 -5.17
CA ASP A 41 -11.35 -15.59 -4.38
C ASP A 41 -9.91 -15.43 -3.85
N VAL A 42 -9.05 -14.72 -4.61
CA VAL A 42 -7.70 -14.35 -4.16
C VAL A 42 -7.80 -13.35 -3.01
N HIS A 43 -8.61 -12.30 -3.15
CA HIS A 43 -8.85 -11.36 -2.07
C HIS A 43 -9.41 -12.03 -0.82
N ARG A 44 -10.37 -12.95 -0.98
CA ARG A 44 -10.98 -13.70 0.12
C ARG A 44 -9.97 -14.60 0.84
N ALA A 45 -9.09 -15.26 0.09
CA ALA A 45 -8.03 -16.08 0.65
C ALA A 45 -7.04 -15.23 1.46
N MET A 46 -6.63 -14.07 0.92
CA MET A 46 -5.76 -13.15 1.62
C MET A 46 -6.42 -12.52 2.86
N LEU A 47 -7.72 -12.18 2.79
CA LEU A 47 -8.48 -11.60 3.90
C LEU A 47 -8.55 -12.55 5.11
N ASN A 48 -8.65 -13.84 4.84
CA ASN A 48 -8.74 -14.90 5.86
C ASN A 48 -7.36 -15.45 6.28
N GLY A 49 -6.29 -15.04 5.60
CA GLY A 49 -4.92 -15.48 5.92
C GLY A 49 -4.30 -14.69 7.07
N ASP A 50 -3.34 -15.32 7.77
CA ASP A 50 -2.64 -14.70 8.89
C ASP A 50 -1.50 -13.78 8.41
N ASN A 51 -0.89 -14.11 7.27
CA ASN A 51 0.23 -13.36 6.71
C ASN A 51 -0.15 -12.06 5.98
N THR A 52 -1.44 -11.84 5.71
CA THR A 52 -1.94 -10.68 4.98
C THR A 52 -3.03 -9.92 5.74
N LYS A 53 -3.11 -8.61 5.51
CA LYS A 53 -4.22 -7.79 6.01
C LYS A 53 -4.68 -6.82 4.94
N HIS A 54 -6.00 -6.70 4.83
CA HIS A 54 -6.66 -5.66 4.06
C HIS A 54 -7.19 -4.59 5.00
N PHE A 55 -6.94 -3.34 4.66
CA PHE A 55 -7.55 -2.20 5.35
C PHE A 55 -8.32 -1.35 4.37
N VAL A 56 -9.56 -1.01 4.72
CA VAL A 56 -10.28 0.08 4.07
C VAL A 56 -9.72 1.38 4.61
N VAL A 57 -9.34 2.27 3.69
CA VAL A 57 -8.97 3.65 4.00
C VAL A 57 -10.24 4.49 3.96
N GLU A 58 -10.60 5.09 5.06
CA GLU A 58 -11.83 5.89 5.18
C GLU A 58 -11.57 7.22 5.89
N THR A 59 -12.44 8.20 5.65
CA THR A 59 -12.45 9.44 6.42
C THR A 59 -12.92 9.18 7.85
N HIS A 60 -12.81 10.18 8.72
CA HIS A 60 -13.32 10.06 10.10
C HIS A 60 -14.85 9.90 10.17
N GLU A 61 -15.56 10.36 9.14
CA GLU A 61 -17.01 10.19 8.98
C GLU A 61 -17.40 8.79 8.50
N GLY A 62 -16.40 7.96 8.12
CA GLY A 62 -16.61 6.59 7.66
C GLY A 62 -16.81 6.46 6.15
N GLU A 63 -16.50 7.51 5.38
CA GLU A 63 -16.55 7.45 3.93
C GLU A 63 -15.31 6.72 3.39
N PRO A 64 -15.46 5.60 2.65
CA PRO A 64 -14.34 4.90 2.09
C PRO A 64 -13.72 5.72 0.93
N VAL A 65 -12.39 5.87 0.96
CA VAL A 65 -11.61 6.62 -0.04
C VAL A 65 -10.53 5.78 -0.71
N GLY A 66 -10.37 4.53 -0.29
CA GLY A 66 -9.40 3.61 -0.86
C GLY A 66 -9.23 2.34 -0.02
N PHE A 67 -8.22 1.56 -0.36
CA PHE A 67 -7.83 0.40 0.43
C PHE A 67 -6.33 0.14 0.32
N VAL A 68 -5.79 -0.63 1.26
CA VAL A 68 -4.41 -1.12 1.23
C VAL A 68 -4.38 -2.61 1.56
N ILE A 69 -3.41 -3.32 0.97
CA ILE A 69 -3.10 -4.72 1.30
C ILE A 69 -1.66 -4.78 1.75
N VAL A 70 -1.43 -5.38 2.90
CA VAL A 70 -0.10 -5.61 3.47
C VAL A 70 0.12 -7.11 3.62
N SER A 71 1.31 -7.58 3.25
CA SER A 71 1.77 -8.94 3.53
C SER A 71 3.05 -8.94 4.37
N GLY A 72 3.51 -10.13 4.74
CA GLY A 72 4.73 -10.30 5.53
C GLY A 72 4.50 -10.24 7.04
N LEU A 73 3.25 -10.35 7.52
CA LEU A 73 2.96 -10.29 8.95
C LEU A 73 3.58 -11.44 9.75
N GLU A 74 3.87 -12.54 9.10
CA GLU A 74 4.55 -13.71 9.67
C GLU A 74 6.04 -13.78 9.27
N ASN A 75 6.56 -12.75 8.59
CA ASN A 75 7.96 -12.73 8.18
C ASN A 75 8.88 -12.67 9.42
N PRO A 76 9.76 -13.66 9.63
CA PRO A 76 10.58 -13.73 10.84
C PRO A 76 11.65 -12.63 10.93
N TYR A 77 11.92 -11.93 9.84
CA TYR A 77 12.88 -10.82 9.80
C TYR A 77 12.23 -9.44 9.97
N GLY A 78 10.93 -9.41 10.23
CA GLY A 78 10.19 -8.15 10.42
C GLY A 78 10.04 -7.32 9.15
N GLU A 79 9.94 -7.98 7.99
CA GLU A 79 9.73 -7.32 6.70
C GLU A 79 8.25 -7.32 6.33
N LEU A 80 7.72 -6.15 6.00
CA LEU A 80 6.37 -5.96 5.47
C LEU A 80 6.44 -5.57 4.00
N GLU A 81 5.59 -6.17 3.20
CA GLU A 81 5.32 -5.75 1.83
C GLU A 81 4.01 -4.96 1.78
N PHE A 82 4.05 -3.76 1.21
CA PHE A 82 2.85 -2.99 0.89
C PHE A 82 2.38 -3.36 -0.51
N MET A 83 1.68 -4.50 -0.60
CA MET A 83 1.29 -5.14 -1.85
C MET A 83 0.38 -4.27 -2.71
N ARG A 84 -0.49 -3.49 -2.07
CA ARG A 84 -1.49 -2.69 -2.77
C ARG A 84 -1.78 -1.41 -1.99
N ILE A 85 -1.74 -0.29 -2.68
CA ILE A 85 -2.15 1.01 -2.14
C ILE A 85 -3.01 1.68 -3.20
N MET A 86 -4.32 1.72 -2.98
CA MET A 86 -5.29 2.26 -3.92
C MET A 86 -6.09 3.37 -3.26
N VAL A 87 -6.14 4.53 -3.92
CA VAL A 87 -6.91 5.70 -3.45
C VAL A 87 -7.89 6.11 -4.54
N ALA A 88 -9.17 5.88 -4.30
CA ALA A 88 -10.25 6.15 -5.25
C ALA A 88 -10.48 7.65 -5.52
N LYS A 89 -10.21 8.50 -4.52
CA LYS A 89 -10.36 9.96 -4.63
C LYS A 89 -9.01 10.63 -4.86
N GLN A 90 -8.74 10.93 -6.12
CA GLN A 90 -7.50 11.60 -6.52
C GLN A 90 -7.55 13.11 -6.27
N GLY A 91 -6.36 13.76 -6.20
CA GLY A 91 -6.25 15.22 -6.06
C GLY A 91 -6.52 15.78 -4.65
N MET A 92 -6.93 14.94 -3.69
CA MET A 92 -7.23 15.34 -2.31
C MET A 92 -6.04 15.21 -1.34
N GLY A 93 -4.91 14.72 -1.81
CA GLY A 93 -3.74 14.43 -0.97
C GLY A 93 -3.85 13.13 -0.15
N TYR A 94 -4.92 12.36 -0.32
CA TYR A 94 -5.15 11.12 0.43
C TYR A 94 -4.10 10.05 0.17
N GLY A 95 -3.54 9.96 -1.04
CA GLY A 95 -2.47 9.00 -1.34
C GLY A 95 -1.24 9.19 -0.47
N LYS A 96 -0.78 10.42 -0.33
CA LYS A 96 0.37 10.77 0.51
C LYS A 96 0.10 10.50 2.00
N GLU A 97 -1.10 10.82 2.46
CA GLU A 97 -1.51 10.59 3.84
C GLU A 97 -1.69 9.09 4.13
N THR A 98 -2.25 8.32 3.18
CA THR A 98 -2.37 6.86 3.28
C THR A 98 -1.01 6.19 3.43
N VAL A 99 -0.01 6.57 2.61
CA VAL A 99 1.34 6.01 2.70
C VAL A 99 1.98 6.33 4.05
N ARG A 100 1.86 7.56 4.54
CA ARG A 100 2.38 7.93 5.87
C ARG A 100 1.70 7.17 7.01
N LEU A 101 0.38 7.00 6.93
CA LEU A 101 -0.37 6.24 7.92
C LEU A 101 0.02 4.76 7.90
N LEU A 102 0.28 4.22 6.71
CA LEU A 102 0.73 2.84 6.54
C LEU A 102 2.13 2.62 7.13
N LEU A 103 3.06 3.56 6.91
CA LEU A 103 4.38 3.54 7.54
C LEU A 103 4.30 3.62 9.05
N LYS A 104 3.46 4.53 9.57
CA LYS A 104 3.20 4.64 11.01
C LYS A 104 2.70 3.32 11.60
N TRP A 105 1.71 2.71 10.98
CA TRP A 105 1.19 1.42 11.43
C TRP A 105 2.26 0.32 11.37
N GLY A 106 3.01 0.24 10.28
CA GLY A 106 4.06 -0.77 10.10
C GLY A 106 5.18 -0.66 11.13
N PHE A 107 5.72 0.54 11.34
CA PHE A 107 6.87 0.73 12.23
C PHE A 107 6.48 0.95 13.69
N GLU A 108 5.41 1.69 13.98
CA GLU A 108 5.05 2.00 15.36
C GLU A 108 4.17 0.92 16.01
N THR A 109 3.26 0.31 15.24
CA THR A 109 2.33 -0.71 15.76
C THR A 109 2.87 -2.12 15.57
N LYS A 110 3.29 -2.46 14.34
CA LYS A 110 3.81 -3.80 13.99
C LYS A 110 5.27 -4.00 14.36
N LYS A 111 6.01 -2.91 14.63
CA LYS A 111 7.44 -2.96 14.95
C LYS A 111 8.27 -3.62 13.85
N ALA A 112 7.87 -3.40 12.60
CA ALA A 112 8.61 -3.89 11.45
C ALA A 112 10.04 -3.32 11.43
N HIS A 113 10.99 -4.09 10.94
CA HIS A 113 12.35 -3.64 10.68
C HIS A 113 12.45 -2.94 9.31
N ARG A 114 11.67 -3.44 8.33
CA ARG A 114 11.71 -2.98 6.95
C ARG A 114 10.31 -2.99 6.36
N ALA A 115 10.01 -2.01 5.53
CA ALA A 115 8.85 -2.04 4.64
C ALA A 115 9.31 -1.83 3.20
N TRP A 116 8.67 -2.51 2.26
CA TRP A 116 8.97 -2.37 0.85
C TRP A 116 7.71 -2.45 0.00
N LEU A 117 7.84 -2.00 -1.23
CA LEU A 117 6.82 -2.06 -2.26
C LEU A 117 7.47 -2.07 -3.65
N ASP A 118 6.69 -2.43 -4.63
CA ASP A 118 7.06 -2.28 -6.03
C ASP A 118 6.14 -1.32 -6.77
N CYS A 119 6.60 -0.84 -7.92
CA CYS A 119 5.88 0.12 -8.72
C CYS A 119 6.34 0.04 -10.18
N LYS A 120 5.41 0.14 -11.12
CA LYS A 120 5.76 0.27 -12.54
C LYS A 120 6.57 1.56 -12.78
N PRO A 121 7.66 1.53 -13.56
CA PRO A 121 8.54 2.70 -13.75
C PRO A 121 7.84 3.94 -14.29
N HIS A 122 6.79 3.78 -15.07
CA HIS A 122 6.03 4.88 -15.65
C HIS A 122 4.95 5.45 -14.72
N ASN A 123 4.71 4.83 -13.56
CA ASN A 123 3.84 5.40 -12.53
C ASN A 123 4.58 6.46 -11.72
N THR A 124 4.92 7.56 -12.38
CA THR A 124 5.73 8.65 -11.81
C THR A 124 5.08 9.30 -10.60
N ARG A 125 3.74 9.33 -10.58
CA ARG A 125 2.97 9.88 -9.46
C ARG A 125 3.15 9.05 -8.19
N ALA A 126 3.02 7.72 -8.28
CA ALA A 126 3.22 6.83 -7.15
C ALA A 126 4.69 6.87 -6.67
N LEU A 127 5.65 6.80 -7.58
CA LEU A 127 7.08 6.92 -7.27
C LEU A 127 7.37 8.20 -6.48
N HIS A 128 6.84 9.35 -6.93
CA HIS A 128 6.99 10.61 -6.21
C HIS A 128 6.39 10.57 -4.80
N VAL A 129 5.21 9.97 -4.63
CA VAL A 129 4.59 9.82 -3.30
C VAL A 129 5.46 8.97 -2.38
N TYR A 130 5.96 7.83 -2.86
CA TYR A 130 6.79 6.92 -2.06
C TYR A 130 8.13 7.56 -1.67
N GLU A 131 8.83 8.15 -2.62
CA GLU A 131 10.10 8.84 -2.36
C GLU A 131 9.91 10.02 -1.38
N SER A 132 8.81 10.77 -1.51
CA SER A 132 8.49 11.87 -0.58
C SER A 132 8.13 11.39 0.83
N ALA A 133 7.78 10.13 0.98
CA ALA A 133 7.53 9.48 2.28
C ALA A 133 8.79 8.83 2.87
N GLY A 134 9.91 8.86 2.15
CA GLY A 134 11.21 8.36 2.62
C GLY A 134 11.63 7.01 2.06
N PHE A 135 10.86 6.42 1.14
CA PHE A 135 11.30 5.21 0.44
C PHE A 135 12.50 5.51 -0.45
N VAL A 136 13.42 4.57 -0.50
CA VAL A 136 14.61 4.60 -1.35
C VAL A 136 14.45 3.57 -2.47
N ARG A 137 14.79 3.93 -3.71
CA ARG A 137 14.85 2.96 -4.80
C ARG A 137 16.01 2.00 -4.56
N GLU A 138 15.70 0.71 -4.52
CA GLU A 138 16.69 -0.34 -4.26
C GLU A 138 17.09 -1.10 -5.53
N GLY A 139 16.24 -1.06 -6.55
CA GLY A 139 16.55 -1.73 -7.80
C GLY A 139 15.41 -1.74 -8.80
N LEU A 140 15.73 -2.31 -9.96
CA LEU A 140 14.79 -2.56 -11.06
C LEU A 140 14.79 -4.06 -11.35
N ILE A 141 13.62 -4.67 -11.30
CA ILE A 141 13.42 -6.06 -11.75
C ILE A 141 12.89 -5.98 -13.18
N ARG A 142 13.71 -6.47 -14.11
CA ARG A 142 13.38 -6.39 -15.54
C ARG A 142 12.42 -7.50 -15.94
N GLU A 143 11.43 -7.16 -16.76
CA GLU A 143 10.50 -8.10 -17.43
C GLU A 143 9.84 -9.10 -16.45
N THR A 144 9.43 -8.61 -15.29
CA THR A 144 8.93 -9.45 -14.20
C THR A 144 7.42 -9.66 -14.21
N ILE A 145 6.69 -8.82 -14.93
CA ILE A 145 5.24 -8.95 -15.11
C ILE A 145 4.89 -8.93 -16.59
N GLN A 146 3.79 -9.59 -16.96
CA GLN A 146 3.26 -9.59 -18.31
C GLN A 146 1.95 -8.80 -18.38
N ALA A 147 1.89 -7.81 -19.26
CA ALA A 147 0.67 -7.07 -19.54
C ALA A 147 -0.31 -7.91 -20.36
N GLU A 148 -1.57 -7.48 -20.42
CA GLU A 148 -2.62 -8.20 -21.16
C GLU A 148 -2.32 -8.35 -22.66
N ASP A 149 -1.59 -7.41 -23.25
CA ASP A 149 -1.17 -7.46 -24.66
C ASP A 149 0.01 -8.40 -24.91
N GLY A 150 0.51 -9.08 -23.86
CA GLY A 150 1.64 -10.02 -23.91
C GLY A 150 3.01 -9.39 -23.79
N THR A 151 3.13 -8.06 -23.72
CA THR A 151 4.41 -7.39 -23.47
C THR A 151 4.86 -7.57 -22.02
N TYR A 152 6.18 -7.54 -21.81
CA TYR A 152 6.74 -7.62 -20.47
C TYR A 152 7.05 -6.23 -19.93
N GLU A 153 6.87 -6.06 -18.63
CA GLU A 153 7.09 -4.81 -17.91
C GLU A 153 8.03 -5.02 -16.72
N ASP A 154 8.77 -3.96 -16.42
CA ASP A 154 9.68 -3.89 -15.30
C ASP A 154 8.96 -3.42 -14.03
N LEU A 155 9.54 -3.71 -12.86
CA LEU A 155 9.15 -3.14 -11.58
C LEU A 155 10.33 -2.48 -10.88
N VAL A 156 10.12 -1.26 -10.38
CA VAL A 156 11.03 -0.59 -9.45
C VAL A 156 10.72 -1.08 -8.05
N ILE A 157 11.73 -1.53 -7.32
CA ILE A 157 11.64 -1.89 -5.91
C ILE A 157 12.06 -0.70 -5.06
N LEU A 158 11.22 -0.34 -4.09
CA LEU A 158 11.51 0.70 -3.11
C LEU A 158 11.37 0.13 -1.70
N GLY A 159 12.26 0.51 -0.81
CA GLY A 159 12.27 0.09 0.58
C GLY A 159 12.53 1.24 1.53
N ILE A 160 12.15 1.06 2.78
CA ILE A 160 12.45 1.96 3.89
C ILE A 160 12.71 1.13 5.15
N LEU A 161 13.70 1.54 5.93
CA LEU A 161 14.10 0.88 7.17
C LEU A 161 13.55 1.64 8.38
N ASP A 162 13.35 0.93 9.48
CA ASP A 162 12.87 1.50 10.74
C ASP A 162 13.68 2.72 11.18
N ARG A 163 15.02 2.63 11.14
CA ARG A 163 15.90 3.75 11.49
C ARG A 163 15.73 4.98 10.60
N GLU A 164 15.41 4.77 9.32
CA GLU A 164 15.15 5.86 8.36
C GLU A 164 13.81 6.52 8.64
N TYR A 165 12.79 5.72 8.94
CA TYR A 165 11.48 6.21 9.32
C TYR A 165 11.54 7.05 10.60
N PHE A 166 12.16 6.54 11.67
CA PHE A 166 12.24 7.27 12.93
C PHE A 166 13.15 8.49 12.88
N ALA A 167 14.17 8.50 12.02
CA ALA A 167 15.02 9.68 11.79
C ALA A 167 14.27 10.86 11.18
N GLN A 168 13.24 10.61 10.34
CA GLN A 168 12.39 11.66 9.76
C GLN A 168 11.45 12.30 10.80
N SER A 169 11.14 11.59 11.88
CA SER A 169 10.22 12.04 12.94
C SER A 169 10.89 12.94 13.97
N VAL A 170 12.22 13.11 13.90
CA VAL A 170 12.97 14.03 14.78
C VAL A 170 12.95 15.42 14.13
N PRO A 171 12.36 16.46 14.78
CA PRO A 171 12.49 17.82 14.30
C PRO A 171 13.98 18.17 14.26
N THR A 172 14.48 18.59 13.12
CA THR A 172 15.80 19.23 13.02
C THR A 172 15.77 20.45 13.91
N ALA A 173 16.57 20.42 14.97
CA ALA A 173 16.78 21.54 15.87
C ALA A 173 17.42 22.72 15.17
#